data_39f66b32a471ac426c29b9daa1c04153
#
_entry.id   39f66b32a471ac426c29b9daa1c04153
#
_cell.length_a   1.000
_cell.length_b   1.000
_cell.length_c   1.000
_cell.angle_alpha   90.00
_cell.angle_beta   90.00
_cell.angle_gamma   90.00
#
_symmetry.space_group_name_H-M   'P 1'
#
loop_
_entity.id
_entity.type
_entity.pdbx_description
1 polymer ?
#
loop_
_entity_poly.entity_id
_entity_poly.type
_entity_poly.pdbx_seq_one_letter_code
_entity_poly.pdbx_strand_id
1 'polypeptide(L)'
;MPGTEYQPSFLGRIGTRRNQVISMEGSHEQELEDLELFQRHIGERFSDLLSCAMENDHDSATSPASNPLLSIAWLRKLVDVFLCCEAEFKAFLIMGRDPSQIAKPPLDRLISELLDRSIKLLDICNAISSGIENVRQCQRFAEIAVNALRITPIGDGQIKRAKKALTSLQIALNLDEKDCGSAHYKSTERAWSFGKRGNTHQKGTSSPLGPSLPLRSFSMAIGKNWSASKQIQLMLTNLTPPRGAEASGLATQVYIISMVMVFTTWALISAVPCQERTNFPTHFPVSRQVNWAQGIIGLHERISEEWKKKEKNRTAGLMEEMQRLERAGSGLMEVFGDCVRYPMESEKETVAMAMVSEMEIVCRKMEEGLGPLQQQIREVFHRAVRSRTELLQLLEVGRATQVNN
;
A
#
# COMPACT_ATOMS: atom_id res chain seq x y z
N MET A 1 26.28 21.88 14.59
CA MET A 1 24.87 22.30 14.55
C MET A 1 24.59 22.77 13.14
N PRO A 2 23.98 21.96 12.25
CA PRO A 2 23.48 22.45 10.96
C PRO A 2 22.03 22.90 11.15
N GLY A 3 21.73 24.11 10.66
CA GLY A 3 20.43 24.74 10.76
C GLY A 3 19.37 24.00 9.93
N THR A 4 18.24 23.78 10.55
CA THR A 4 17.00 23.32 9.90
C THR A 4 16.48 24.45 9.02
N GLU A 5 16.62 24.30 7.70
CA GLU A 5 15.89 25.13 6.75
C GLU A 5 14.40 24.79 6.84
N TYR A 6 13.64 25.72 7.38
CA TYR A 6 12.18 25.72 7.32
C TYR A 6 11.75 25.96 5.87
N GLN A 7 11.29 24.93 5.21
CA GLN A 7 10.49 25.12 3.99
C GLN A 7 9.20 25.86 4.37
N PRO A 8 8.87 26.99 3.75
CA PRO A 8 7.63 27.71 4.04
C PRO A 8 6.44 26.83 3.61
N SER A 9 5.59 26.50 4.58
CA SER A 9 4.38 25.71 4.32
C SER A 9 3.52 26.42 3.26
N PHE A 10 3.07 25.67 2.27
CA PHE A 10 2.19 26.07 1.17
C PHE A 10 0.96 26.87 1.67
N LEU A 11 0.45 26.56 2.86
CA LEU A 11 -0.69 27.25 3.50
C LEU A 11 -0.45 28.76 3.78
N GLY A 12 0.80 29.20 3.91
CA GLY A 12 1.11 30.63 4.17
C GLY A 12 0.94 31.54 2.97
N ARG A 13 0.98 31.03 1.74
CA ARG A 13 0.82 31.83 0.50
C ARG A 13 -0.63 32.04 0.08
N ILE A 14 -1.55 31.22 0.55
CA ILE A 14 -2.96 31.25 0.13
C ILE A 14 -3.78 32.26 0.95
N GLY A 15 -3.32 32.66 2.14
CA GLY A 15 -4.07 33.54 3.06
C GLY A 15 -4.15 35.01 2.69
N THR A 16 -3.38 35.51 1.72
CA THR A 16 -3.22 36.96 1.51
C THR A 16 -4.06 37.57 0.37
N ARG A 17 -4.87 36.77 -0.36
CA ARG A 17 -5.69 37.31 -1.48
C ARG A 17 -7.19 37.42 -1.18
N ARG A 18 -7.60 37.65 0.05
CA ARG A 18 -9.01 37.53 0.48
C ARG A 18 -9.95 38.73 0.20
N ASN A 19 -9.55 39.79 -0.49
CA ASN A 19 -10.39 41.01 -0.66
C ASN A 19 -10.40 41.55 -2.10
N GLN A 20 -10.56 40.69 -3.13
CA GLN A 20 -10.94 41.18 -4.46
C GLN A 20 -12.34 40.70 -4.79
N VAL A 21 -13.21 41.64 -5.19
CA VAL A 21 -14.50 41.36 -5.85
C VAL A 21 -14.17 40.62 -7.14
N ILE A 22 -14.30 39.30 -7.10
CA ILE A 22 -13.95 38.39 -8.20
C ILE A 22 -15.10 38.49 -9.21
N SER A 23 -14.85 39.11 -10.38
CA SER A 23 -15.72 38.95 -11.54
C SER A 23 -15.77 37.49 -11.97
N MET A 24 -16.81 37.02 -12.65
CA MET A 24 -16.95 35.63 -13.10
C MET A 24 -15.77 35.18 -13.99
N GLU A 25 -15.13 36.06 -14.73
CA GLU A 25 -13.92 35.81 -15.52
C GLU A 25 -12.70 35.53 -14.65
N GLY A 26 -12.50 36.30 -13.55
CA GLY A 26 -11.39 36.04 -12.62
C GLY A 26 -11.52 34.73 -11.85
N SER A 27 -12.73 34.19 -11.67
CA SER A 27 -12.95 32.89 -11.05
C SER A 27 -12.50 31.73 -11.95
N HIS A 28 -12.73 31.83 -13.25
CA HIS A 28 -12.34 30.77 -14.20
C HIS A 28 -10.82 30.76 -14.43
N GLU A 29 -10.18 31.91 -14.48
CA GLU A 29 -8.72 32.03 -14.61
C GLU A 29 -8.00 31.41 -13.38
N GLN A 30 -8.52 31.70 -12.18
CA GLN A 30 -8.00 31.12 -10.95
C GLN A 30 -8.16 29.59 -10.92
N GLU A 31 -9.27 29.04 -11.41
CA GLU A 31 -9.46 27.58 -11.49
C GLU A 31 -8.46 26.90 -12.44
N LEU A 32 -8.10 27.57 -13.53
CA LEU A 32 -7.09 27.06 -14.46
C LEU A 32 -5.69 27.11 -13.85
N GLU A 33 -5.33 28.21 -13.19
CA GLU A 33 -4.06 28.31 -12.47
C GLU A 33 -3.92 27.25 -11.38
N ASP A 34 -4.97 27.02 -10.59
CA ASP A 34 -5.03 26.00 -9.55
C ASP A 34 -4.86 24.59 -10.16
N LEU A 35 -5.49 24.33 -11.31
CA LEU A 35 -5.35 23.06 -12.01
C LEU A 35 -3.93 22.85 -12.53
N GLU A 36 -3.35 23.86 -13.18
CA GLU A 36 -1.97 23.78 -13.70
C GLU A 36 -0.97 23.55 -12.57
N LEU A 37 -1.14 24.23 -11.44
CA LEU A 37 -0.31 24.05 -10.25
C LEU A 37 -0.43 22.63 -9.71
N PHE A 38 -1.65 22.11 -9.58
CA PHE A 38 -1.91 20.75 -9.11
C PHE A 38 -1.29 19.71 -10.04
N GLN A 39 -1.45 19.86 -11.35
CA GLN A 39 -0.86 18.97 -12.35
C GLN A 39 0.68 18.97 -12.29
N ARG A 40 1.28 20.14 -12.14
CA ARG A 40 2.74 20.30 -12.01
C ARG A 40 3.25 19.56 -10.79
N HIS A 41 2.67 19.77 -9.62
CA HIS A 41 3.07 19.12 -8.39
C HIS A 41 2.93 17.58 -8.45
N ILE A 42 1.84 17.07 -9.06
CA ILE A 42 1.68 15.64 -9.30
C ILE A 42 2.81 15.13 -10.21
N GLY A 43 3.06 15.82 -11.32
CA GLY A 43 4.10 15.44 -12.29
C GLY A 43 5.49 15.39 -11.65
N GLU A 44 5.87 16.41 -10.90
CA GLU A 44 7.15 16.50 -10.19
C GLU A 44 7.31 15.36 -9.18
N ARG A 45 6.35 15.16 -8.28
CA ARG A 45 6.40 14.10 -7.24
C ARG A 45 6.54 12.70 -7.83
N PHE A 46 5.81 12.39 -8.90
CA PHE A 46 5.90 11.06 -9.53
C PHE A 46 7.14 10.91 -10.41
N SER A 47 7.66 11.99 -10.99
CA SER A 47 8.95 11.98 -11.69
C SER A 47 10.11 11.75 -10.72
N ASP A 48 10.07 12.36 -9.54
CA ASP A 48 11.05 12.11 -8.48
C ASP A 48 11.04 10.66 -8.00
N LEU A 49 9.84 10.08 -7.83
CA LEU A 49 9.69 8.65 -7.49
C LEU A 49 10.26 7.73 -8.57
N LEU A 50 10.07 8.08 -9.85
CA LEU A 50 10.61 7.34 -10.98
C LEU A 50 12.15 7.47 -11.03
N SER A 51 12.68 8.66 -10.87
CA SER A 51 14.13 8.91 -10.85
C SER A 51 14.82 8.15 -9.73
N CYS A 52 14.27 8.17 -8.51
CA CYS A 52 14.76 7.36 -7.40
C CYS A 52 14.79 5.85 -7.71
N ALA A 53 13.90 5.37 -8.57
CA ALA A 53 13.88 3.97 -8.98
C ALA A 53 14.91 3.66 -10.10
N MET A 54 15.35 4.68 -10.86
CA MET A 54 16.27 4.51 -12.00
C MET A 54 17.75 4.57 -11.59
N GLU A 55 18.10 5.36 -10.58
CA GLU A 55 19.50 5.51 -10.12
C GLU A 55 20.14 4.19 -9.66
N ASN A 56 19.33 3.18 -9.37
CA ASN A 56 19.81 1.89 -8.88
C ASN A 56 20.16 0.89 -9.99
N ASP A 57 19.83 1.16 -11.25
CA ASP A 57 20.13 0.25 -12.36
C ASP A 57 21.57 0.44 -12.90
N HIS A 58 22.22 1.56 -12.58
CA HIS A 58 23.53 1.93 -13.16
C HIS A 58 24.71 1.89 -12.19
N ASP A 59 24.52 1.90 -10.87
CA ASP A 59 25.60 1.89 -9.90
C ASP A 59 25.60 0.64 -9.03
N SER A 60 26.78 0.02 -8.96
CA SER A 60 27.10 -1.15 -8.15
C SER A 60 26.46 -1.15 -6.77
N ALA A 61 26.04 -2.31 -6.32
CA ALA A 61 25.37 -2.71 -5.06
C ALA A 61 25.95 -2.16 -3.72
N THR A 62 26.77 -1.11 -3.73
CA THR A 62 27.53 -0.59 -2.58
C THR A 62 27.07 0.75 -2.04
N SER A 63 26.11 1.44 -2.67
CA SER A 63 25.62 2.71 -2.12
C SER A 63 24.50 2.49 -1.09
N PRO A 64 24.66 2.91 0.19
CA PRO A 64 23.66 2.73 1.24
C PRO A 64 22.39 3.58 1.05
N ALA A 65 22.37 4.47 0.05
CA ALA A 65 21.28 5.43 -0.19
C ALA A 65 20.29 5.00 -1.27
N SER A 66 20.49 3.84 -1.94
CA SER A 66 19.61 3.40 -3.01
C SER A 66 18.29 2.83 -2.47
N ASN A 67 17.16 3.36 -2.97
CA ASN A 67 15.83 2.83 -2.68
C ASN A 67 15.29 2.09 -3.92
N PRO A 68 15.55 0.78 -4.07
CA PRO A 68 15.11 0.01 -5.22
C PRO A 68 13.59 0.10 -5.40
N LEU A 69 13.15 0.00 -6.65
CA LEU A 69 11.73 -0.04 -6.99
C LEU A 69 11.03 -1.13 -6.15
N LEU A 70 9.87 -0.79 -5.58
CA LEU A 70 9.06 -1.65 -4.71
C LEU A 70 9.76 -2.12 -3.41
N SER A 71 10.89 -1.51 -3.01
CA SER A 71 11.41 -1.68 -1.65
C SER A 71 10.47 -1.04 -0.62
N ILE A 72 10.54 -1.48 0.64
CA ILE A 72 9.76 -0.89 1.74
C ILE A 72 9.97 0.63 1.82
N ALA A 73 11.21 1.10 1.63
CA ALA A 73 11.54 2.52 1.64
C ALA A 73 10.88 3.27 0.45
N TRP A 74 10.88 2.68 -0.73
CA TRP A 74 10.22 3.24 -1.91
C TRP A 74 8.69 3.26 -1.74
N LEU A 75 8.10 2.18 -1.22
CA LEU A 75 6.66 2.11 -0.94
C LEU A 75 6.21 3.17 0.07
N ARG A 76 7.02 3.45 1.07
CA ARG A 76 6.77 4.53 2.03
C ARG A 76 6.76 5.90 1.34
N LYS A 77 7.73 6.18 0.46
CA LYS A 77 7.74 7.41 -0.34
C LYS A 77 6.50 7.53 -1.23
N LEU A 78 6.08 6.42 -1.87
CA LEU A 78 4.85 6.40 -2.68
C LEU A 78 3.61 6.77 -1.85
N VAL A 79 3.49 6.21 -0.65
CA VAL A 79 2.36 6.54 0.26
C VAL A 79 2.42 8.00 0.70
N ASP A 80 3.60 8.55 1.02
CA ASP A 80 3.77 9.96 1.37
C ASP A 80 3.37 10.89 0.21
N VAL A 81 3.76 10.54 -1.03
CA VAL A 81 3.35 11.28 -2.24
C VAL A 81 1.82 11.26 -2.37
N PHE A 82 1.18 10.11 -2.18
CA PHE A 82 -0.28 10.03 -2.22
C PHE A 82 -0.94 10.91 -1.16
N LEU A 83 -0.46 10.86 0.09
CA LEU A 83 -0.98 11.69 1.20
C LEU A 83 -0.81 13.19 0.94
N CYS A 84 0.29 13.60 0.31
CA CYS A 84 0.50 14.99 -0.12
C CYS A 84 -0.48 15.41 -1.21
N CYS A 85 -0.69 14.56 -2.23
CA CYS A 85 -1.63 14.82 -3.32
C CYS A 85 -3.08 14.91 -2.82
N GLU A 86 -3.48 14.04 -1.89
CA GLU A 86 -4.80 14.04 -1.26
C GLU A 86 -5.04 15.32 -0.44
N ALA A 87 -4.05 15.73 0.36
CA ALA A 87 -4.14 16.95 1.16
C ALA A 87 -4.25 18.20 0.27
N GLU A 88 -3.51 18.27 -0.82
CA GLU A 88 -3.54 19.35 -1.78
C GLU A 88 -4.90 19.41 -2.52
N PHE A 89 -5.38 18.27 -3.03
CA PHE A 89 -6.71 18.16 -3.63
C PHE A 89 -7.81 18.65 -2.68
N LYS A 90 -7.75 18.22 -1.43
CA LYS A 90 -8.70 18.64 -0.39
C LYS A 90 -8.66 20.14 -0.15
N ALA A 91 -7.47 20.76 -0.13
CA ALA A 91 -7.33 22.19 0.01
C ALA A 91 -8.03 22.93 -1.15
N PHE A 92 -7.83 22.52 -2.40
CA PHE A 92 -8.51 23.11 -3.56
C PHE A 92 -10.03 22.91 -3.54
N LEU A 93 -10.50 21.77 -3.03
CA LEU A 93 -11.93 21.48 -2.94
C LEU A 93 -12.66 22.39 -1.93
N ILE A 94 -12.03 22.66 -0.77
CA ILE A 94 -12.64 23.41 0.34
C ILE A 94 -12.46 24.92 0.18
N MET A 95 -11.39 25.38 -0.46
CA MET A 95 -11.03 26.78 -0.53
C MET A 95 -11.97 27.57 -1.46
N GLY A 96 -12.88 28.35 -0.81
CA GLY A 96 -13.62 29.41 -1.48
C GLY A 96 -14.69 28.97 -2.48
N ARG A 97 -15.03 27.69 -2.53
CA ARG A 97 -16.03 27.15 -3.47
C ARG A 97 -17.40 27.09 -2.84
N ASP A 98 -18.40 27.48 -3.65
CA ASP A 98 -19.81 27.33 -3.30
C ASP A 98 -20.20 25.83 -3.34
N PRO A 99 -20.66 25.23 -2.23
CA PRO A 99 -21.11 23.84 -2.22
C PRO A 99 -22.17 23.53 -3.29
N SER A 100 -22.96 24.50 -3.71
CA SER A 100 -23.95 24.34 -4.78
C SER A 100 -23.33 23.95 -6.12
N GLN A 101 -22.10 24.37 -6.40
CA GLN A 101 -21.38 24.00 -7.63
C GLN A 101 -20.92 22.54 -7.61
N ILE A 102 -20.54 22.04 -6.43
CA ILE A 102 -20.10 20.66 -6.23
C ILE A 102 -21.26 19.68 -6.43
N ALA A 103 -22.49 20.09 -6.11
CA ALA A 103 -23.71 19.29 -6.26
C ALA A 103 -24.31 19.34 -7.67
N LYS A 104 -23.71 20.07 -8.62
CA LYS A 104 -24.17 20.16 -10.02
C LYS A 104 -23.44 19.16 -10.92
N PRO A 105 -24.09 18.66 -11.99
CA PRO A 105 -23.39 17.91 -13.03
C PRO A 105 -22.30 18.76 -13.70
N PRO A 106 -21.13 18.17 -14.03
CA PRO A 106 -20.76 16.74 -13.90
C PRO A 106 -20.12 16.37 -12.55
N LEU A 107 -19.90 17.36 -11.66
CA LEU A 107 -19.12 17.18 -10.42
C LEU A 107 -19.78 16.24 -9.42
N ASP A 108 -21.10 16.31 -9.27
CA ASP A 108 -21.88 15.43 -8.39
C ASP A 108 -21.64 13.94 -8.70
N ARG A 109 -21.63 13.58 -9.99
CA ARG A 109 -21.32 12.23 -10.47
C ARG A 109 -19.85 11.87 -10.21
N LEU A 110 -18.90 12.73 -10.59
CA LEU A 110 -17.48 12.46 -10.45
C LEU A 110 -17.06 12.30 -8.97
N ILE A 111 -17.63 13.11 -8.08
CA ILE A 111 -17.40 13.01 -6.64
C ILE A 111 -18.05 11.74 -6.08
N SER A 112 -19.24 11.36 -6.54
CA SER A 112 -19.87 10.10 -6.16
C SER A 112 -18.99 8.91 -6.55
N GLU A 113 -18.42 8.90 -7.75
CA GLU A 113 -17.47 7.88 -8.20
C GLU A 113 -16.17 7.88 -7.37
N LEU A 114 -15.65 9.05 -6.97
CA LEU A 114 -14.50 9.17 -6.07
C LEU A 114 -14.81 8.57 -4.69
N LEU A 115 -16.02 8.83 -4.16
CA LEU A 115 -16.49 8.25 -2.90
C LEU A 115 -16.59 6.72 -2.97
N ASP A 116 -17.04 6.17 -4.09
CA ASP A 116 -17.09 4.72 -4.31
C ASP A 116 -15.68 4.10 -4.42
N ARG A 117 -14.74 4.80 -5.05
CA ARG A 117 -13.32 4.39 -5.08
C ARG A 117 -12.71 4.43 -3.68
N SER A 118 -13.08 5.43 -2.87
CA SER A 118 -12.62 5.54 -1.48
C SER A 118 -13.02 4.34 -0.61
N ILE A 119 -14.21 3.76 -0.80
CA ILE A 119 -14.62 2.52 -0.09
C ILE A 119 -13.67 1.37 -0.47
N LYS A 120 -13.38 1.21 -1.76
CA LYS A 120 -12.47 0.15 -2.23
C LYS A 120 -11.04 0.36 -1.73
N LEU A 121 -10.60 1.62 -1.62
CA LEU A 121 -9.32 1.97 -0.98
C LEU A 121 -9.27 1.49 0.48
N LEU A 122 -10.34 1.67 1.27
CA LEU A 122 -10.40 1.19 2.66
C LEU A 122 -10.25 -0.33 2.75
N ASP A 123 -10.94 -1.08 1.89
CA ASP A 123 -10.83 -2.53 1.82
C ASP A 123 -9.41 -2.97 1.44
N ILE A 124 -8.79 -2.28 0.48
CA ILE A 124 -7.41 -2.54 0.05
C ILE A 124 -6.42 -2.21 1.18
N CYS A 125 -6.59 -1.13 1.94
CA CYS A 125 -5.73 -0.82 3.10
C CYS A 125 -5.76 -1.93 4.15
N ASN A 126 -6.93 -2.55 4.39
CA ASN A 126 -7.05 -3.70 5.28
C ASN A 126 -6.31 -4.92 4.73
N ALA A 127 -6.42 -5.21 3.43
CA ALA A 127 -5.72 -6.30 2.78
C ALA A 127 -4.20 -6.11 2.82
N ILE A 128 -3.71 -4.89 2.55
CA ILE A 128 -2.28 -4.56 2.62
C ILE A 128 -1.78 -4.72 4.06
N SER A 129 -2.54 -4.26 5.07
CA SER A 129 -2.18 -4.43 6.48
C SER A 129 -2.03 -5.91 6.85
N SER A 130 -2.94 -6.76 6.37
CA SER A 130 -2.85 -8.22 6.53
C SER A 130 -1.64 -8.80 5.77
N GLY A 131 -1.37 -8.33 4.56
CA GLY A 131 -0.19 -8.72 3.78
C GLY A 131 1.12 -8.36 4.48
N ILE A 132 1.20 -7.20 5.13
CA ILE A 132 2.37 -6.79 5.93
C ILE A 132 2.60 -7.77 7.09
N GLU A 133 1.56 -8.29 7.73
CA GLU A 133 1.73 -9.32 8.78
C GLU A 133 2.29 -10.63 8.21
N ASN A 134 1.89 -11.02 6.99
CA ASN A 134 2.50 -12.17 6.30
C ASN A 134 3.99 -11.92 6.00
N VAL A 135 4.36 -10.71 5.57
CA VAL A 135 5.76 -10.30 5.36
C VAL A 135 6.56 -10.39 6.67
N ARG A 136 6.00 -9.96 7.80
CA ARG A 136 6.63 -10.12 9.13
C ARG A 136 6.82 -11.59 9.51
N GLN A 137 5.87 -12.44 9.15
CA GLN A 137 6.03 -13.87 9.40
C GLN A 137 7.21 -14.47 8.61
N CYS A 138 7.38 -14.06 7.34
CA CYS A 138 8.55 -14.42 6.55
C CYS A 138 9.85 -13.93 7.17
N GLN A 139 9.88 -12.68 7.64
CA GLN A 139 11.02 -12.12 8.38
C GLN A 139 11.39 -12.97 9.59
N ARG A 140 10.42 -13.36 10.42
CA ARG A 140 10.66 -14.21 11.60
C ARG A 140 11.28 -15.56 11.23
N PHE A 141 10.84 -16.19 10.15
CA PHE A 141 11.45 -17.45 9.69
C PHE A 141 12.89 -17.23 9.22
N ALA A 142 13.15 -16.15 8.50
CA ALA A 142 14.50 -15.77 8.08
C ALA A 142 15.42 -15.52 9.29
N GLU A 143 14.97 -14.79 10.30
CA GLU A 143 15.70 -14.55 11.55
C GLU A 143 16.05 -15.83 12.31
N ILE A 144 15.13 -16.80 12.35
CA ILE A 144 15.39 -18.10 12.98
C ILE A 144 16.51 -18.83 12.22
N ALA A 145 16.53 -18.76 10.89
CA ALA A 145 17.59 -19.38 10.08
C ALA A 145 18.93 -18.67 10.30
N VAL A 146 18.96 -17.34 10.25
CA VAL A 146 20.14 -16.51 10.50
C VAL A 146 20.71 -16.80 11.88
N ASN A 147 19.89 -16.78 12.93
CA ASN A 147 20.33 -17.04 14.30
C ASN A 147 20.86 -18.46 14.52
N ALA A 148 20.35 -19.44 13.76
CA ALA A 148 20.85 -20.79 13.81
C ALA A 148 22.27 -20.93 13.21
N LEU A 149 22.61 -20.08 12.21
CA LEU A 149 23.83 -20.18 11.42
C LEU A 149 24.94 -19.18 11.84
N ARG A 150 24.65 -18.28 12.78
CA ARG A 150 25.62 -17.25 13.24
C ARG A 150 26.88 -17.80 13.88
N ILE A 151 26.82 -19.00 14.43
CA ILE A 151 27.93 -19.61 15.19
C ILE A 151 28.71 -20.54 14.27
N THR A 152 29.97 -20.24 14.05
CA THR A 152 30.91 -21.06 13.28
C THR A 152 31.81 -21.93 14.22
N PRO A 153 32.24 -23.12 13.82
CA PRO A 153 31.90 -23.82 12.57
C PRO A 153 30.46 -24.34 12.55
N ILE A 154 29.84 -24.32 11.35
CA ILE A 154 28.46 -24.73 11.18
C ILE A 154 28.32 -26.25 11.32
N GLY A 155 27.62 -26.70 12.34
CA GLY A 155 27.38 -28.14 12.63
C GLY A 155 26.02 -28.63 12.13
N ASP A 156 25.83 -29.94 12.13
CA ASP A 156 24.62 -30.65 11.67
C ASP A 156 23.33 -30.14 12.36
N GLY A 157 23.38 -29.91 13.67
CA GLY A 157 22.22 -29.43 14.44
C GLY A 157 21.75 -28.03 14.02
N GLN A 158 22.70 -27.14 13.71
CA GLN A 158 22.45 -25.79 13.23
C GLN A 158 21.82 -25.81 11.83
N ILE A 159 22.35 -26.64 10.93
CA ILE A 159 21.82 -26.83 9.58
C ILE A 159 20.41 -27.41 9.64
N LYS A 160 20.14 -28.41 10.45
CA LYS A 160 18.78 -28.97 10.61
C LYS A 160 17.77 -27.91 11.07
N ARG A 161 18.16 -27.06 12.02
CA ARG A 161 17.33 -25.97 12.52
C ARG A 161 17.09 -24.92 11.44
N ALA A 162 18.15 -24.50 10.73
CA ALA A 162 18.07 -23.56 9.62
C ALA A 162 17.21 -24.10 8.48
N LYS A 163 17.41 -25.33 8.02
CA LYS A 163 16.58 -25.99 6.99
C LYS A 163 15.10 -25.96 7.36
N LYS A 164 14.74 -26.27 8.60
CA LYS A 164 13.35 -26.23 9.06
C LYS A 164 12.76 -24.80 8.94
N ALA A 165 13.51 -23.78 9.35
CA ALA A 165 13.08 -22.38 9.25
C ALA A 165 12.97 -21.93 7.79
N LEU A 166 13.95 -22.26 6.94
CA LEU A 166 13.94 -21.95 5.51
C LEU A 166 12.80 -22.66 4.77
N THR A 167 12.48 -23.91 5.11
CA THR A 167 11.30 -24.60 4.56
C THR A 167 10.01 -23.87 4.96
N SER A 168 9.91 -23.40 6.20
CA SER A 168 8.75 -22.60 6.64
C SER A 168 8.67 -21.26 5.90
N LEU A 169 9.83 -20.63 5.64
CA LEU A 169 9.91 -19.42 4.83
C LEU A 169 9.43 -19.67 3.38
N GLN A 170 9.92 -20.74 2.72
CA GLN A 170 9.48 -21.10 1.37
C GLN A 170 7.97 -21.38 1.30
N ILE A 171 7.43 -22.10 2.29
CA ILE A 171 5.98 -22.34 2.37
C ILE A 171 5.21 -21.01 2.55
N ALA A 172 5.72 -20.08 3.35
CA ALA A 172 5.08 -18.78 3.55
C ALA A 172 5.18 -17.88 2.31
N LEU A 173 6.26 -18.01 1.53
CA LEU A 173 6.44 -17.29 0.25
C LEU A 173 5.52 -17.85 -0.85
N ASN A 174 5.23 -19.16 -0.85
CA ASN A 174 4.42 -19.86 -1.84
C ASN A 174 2.94 -19.98 -1.42
N LEU A 175 2.38 -18.94 -0.79
CA LEU A 175 1.00 -18.95 -0.28
C LEU A 175 -0.07 -19.25 -1.34
N ASP A 176 0.24 -19.14 -2.64
CA ASP A 176 -0.69 -19.40 -3.74
C ASP A 176 -0.95 -20.90 -4.03
N GLU A 177 -0.16 -21.84 -3.47
CA GLU A 177 -0.36 -23.28 -3.71
C GLU A 177 -1.37 -23.96 -2.76
N LYS A 178 -1.85 -23.29 -1.71
CA LYS A 178 -2.61 -23.96 -0.64
C LYS A 178 -4.11 -24.07 -0.87
N ASP A 179 -4.68 -23.51 -1.92
CA ASP A 179 -6.13 -23.60 -2.16
C ASP A 179 -6.58 -24.75 -3.08
N CYS A 180 -5.66 -25.58 -3.56
CA CYS A 180 -5.98 -26.76 -4.40
C CYS A 180 -5.87 -28.12 -3.73
N GLY A 181 -5.58 -28.19 -2.45
CA GLY A 181 -5.45 -29.49 -1.76
C GLY A 181 -5.75 -29.41 -0.28
N SER A 182 -6.96 -29.82 0.08
CA SER A 182 -7.40 -30.13 1.43
C SER A 182 -6.31 -30.81 2.28
N ALA A 183 -5.54 -30.04 3.04
CA ALA A 183 -4.76 -30.52 4.16
C ALA A 183 -5.05 -29.66 5.37
N HIS A 184 -5.90 -30.18 6.24
CA HIS A 184 -6.19 -29.74 7.57
C HIS A 184 -4.89 -29.50 8.37
N TYR A 185 -4.35 -28.28 8.36
CA TYR A 185 -3.55 -27.83 9.50
C TYR A 185 -4.52 -27.46 10.61
N LYS A 186 -4.77 -28.41 11.51
CA LYS A 186 -5.28 -28.13 12.85
C LYS A 186 -4.28 -27.15 13.48
N SER A 187 -4.60 -25.86 13.47
CA SER A 187 -4.06 -24.90 14.39
C SER A 187 -4.35 -25.45 15.80
N THR A 188 -3.34 -25.99 16.46
CA THR A 188 -3.39 -26.23 17.88
C THR A 188 -3.31 -24.87 18.58
N GLU A 189 -4.35 -24.09 18.48
CA GLU A 189 -4.71 -23.16 19.53
C GLU A 189 -5.02 -24.01 20.75
N ARG A 190 -4.02 -24.16 21.62
CA ARG A 190 -4.28 -24.52 23.01
C ARG A 190 -5.03 -23.33 23.62
N ALA A 191 -6.33 -23.33 23.39
CA ALA A 191 -7.24 -22.55 24.21
C ALA A 191 -6.99 -22.96 25.66
N TRP A 192 -6.47 -22.04 26.43
CA TRP A 192 -6.46 -22.14 27.88
C TRP A 192 -7.89 -21.99 28.33
N SER A 193 -8.58 -23.10 28.30
CA SER A 193 -9.88 -23.27 28.89
C SER A 193 -9.70 -23.34 30.41
N PHE A 194 -9.80 -22.19 31.07
CA PHE A 194 -10.06 -22.18 32.51
C PHE A 194 -11.49 -22.65 32.73
N GLY A 195 -11.57 -23.89 33.19
CA GLY A 195 -12.83 -24.49 33.58
C GLY A 195 -13.52 -23.69 34.69
N LYS A 196 -14.74 -23.26 34.43
CA LYS A 196 -15.68 -22.89 35.47
C LYS A 196 -16.80 -23.92 35.50
N ARG A 197 -16.64 -24.86 36.42
CA ARG A 197 -17.68 -25.77 36.90
C ARG A 197 -18.62 -24.96 37.79
N GLY A 198 -19.91 -25.02 37.55
CA GLY A 198 -20.89 -24.37 38.42
C GLY A 198 -22.28 -24.43 37.83
N ASN A 199 -22.96 -25.54 38.10
CA ASN A 199 -24.39 -25.74 37.93
C ASN A 199 -25.12 -24.87 38.95
N THR A 200 -26.14 -24.09 38.56
CA THR A 200 -27.45 -24.02 39.31
C THR A 200 -28.48 -23.19 38.55
N HIS A 201 -29.65 -23.72 38.46
CA HIS A 201 -30.92 -23.07 38.12
C HIS A 201 -31.21 -21.87 39.03
N GLN A 202 -31.68 -20.73 38.45
CA GLN A 202 -32.85 -20.03 39.02
C GLN A 202 -33.42 -19.00 38.03
N LYS A 203 -34.73 -19.03 37.98
CA LYS A 203 -35.66 -18.09 37.31
C LYS A 203 -35.67 -16.74 38.04
N GLY A 204 -35.90 -15.65 37.31
CA GLY A 204 -36.69 -14.54 37.88
C GLY A 204 -36.22 -13.14 37.48
N THR A 205 -37.07 -12.45 36.75
CA THR A 205 -37.47 -11.02 36.78
C THR A 205 -36.45 -9.93 36.35
N SER A 206 -36.80 -9.32 35.22
CA SER A 206 -37.00 -7.89 34.88
C SER A 206 -36.14 -6.82 35.57
N SER A 207 -35.38 -6.06 34.80
CA SER A 207 -35.61 -4.69 34.37
C SER A 207 -34.31 -3.94 34.02
N PRO A 208 -34.37 -2.80 33.34
CA PRO A 208 -33.49 -2.47 32.23
C PRO A 208 -32.50 -1.36 32.59
N LEU A 209 -31.39 -1.25 31.90
CA LEU A 209 -30.73 0.04 31.61
C LEU A 209 -29.37 -0.15 30.94
N GLY A 210 -29.26 0.48 29.79
CA GLY A 210 -28.00 0.94 29.17
C GLY A 210 -27.46 0.07 28.04
N PRO A 211 -27.43 0.58 26.80
CA PRO A 211 -26.78 -0.10 25.70
C PRO A 211 -25.28 0.15 25.76
N SER A 212 -24.55 -0.70 26.47
CA SER A 212 -23.13 -0.87 26.18
C SER A 212 -23.04 -1.66 24.89
N LEU A 213 -22.85 -0.95 23.78
CA LEU A 213 -22.49 -1.54 22.50
C LEU A 213 -21.21 -2.37 22.71
N PRO A 214 -21.23 -3.67 22.51
CA PRO A 214 -19.99 -4.42 22.40
C PRO A 214 -19.29 -3.89 21.16
N LEU A 215 -18.09 -3.35 21.34
CA LEU A 215 -17.10 -3.20 20.28
C LEU A 215 -16.84 -4.61 19.72
N ARG A 216 -17.71 -5.06 18.85
CA ARG A 216 -17.42 -6.18 17.95
C ARG A 216 -16.18 -5.75 17.16
N SER A 217 -15.05 -6.37 17.44
CA SER A 217 -13.94 -6.45 16.52
C SER A 217 -14.53 -6.70 15.15
N PHE A 218 -14.49 -5.71 14.29
CA PHE A 218 -14.72 -5.89 12.85
C PHE A 218 -13.52 -6.65 12.28
N SER A 219 -13.36 -7.91 12.67
CA SER A 219 -12.75 -8.89 11.81
C SER A 219 -13.78 -9.15 10.72
N MET A 220 -13.77 -8.29 9.71
CA MET A 220 -14.46 -8.57 8.46
C MET A 220 -13.90 -9.90 7.96
N ALA A 221 -14.68 -10.96 8.09
CA ALA A 221 -14.47 -12.16 7.31
C ALA A 221 -14.54 -11.69 5.85
N ILE A 222 -13.35 -11.49 5.25
CA ILE A 222 -13.23 -11.19 3.83
C ILE A 222 -13.95 -12.34 3.13
N GLY A 223 -15.08 -12.03 2.49
CA GLY A 223 -15.92 -13.06 1.85
C GLY A 223 -15.06 -13.87 0.89
N LYS A 224 -15.31 -15.17 0.75
CA LYS A 224 -14.53 -16.11 -0.10
C LYS A 224 -14.30 -15.64 -1.54
N ASN A 225 -15.01 -14.60 -2.00
CA ASN A 225 -14.94 -14.02 -3.34
C ASN A 225 -14.29 -12.62 -3.38
N TRP A 226 -13.67 -12.15 -2.29
CA TRP A 226 -12.98 -10.87 -2.29
C TRP A 226 -11.56 -11.04 -2.88
N SER A 227 -11.19 -10.18 -3.81
CA SER A 227 -9.87 -10.16 -4.43
C SER A 227 -9.40 -8.72 -4.58
N ALA A 228 -8.16 -8.44 -4.18
CA ALA A 228 -7.53 -7.14 -4.34
C ALA A 228 -7.48 -6.71 -5.81
N SER A 229 -7.16 -7.63 -6.73
CA SER A 229 -7.15 -7.39 -8.18
C SER A 229 -8.52 -6.97 -8.70
N LYS A 230 -9.59 -7.62 -8.23
CA LYS A 230 -10.96 -7.26 -8.57
C LYS A 230 -11.34 -5.87 -8.08
N GLN A 231 -10.89 -5.48 -6.88
CA GLN A 231 -11.13 -4.12 -6.37
C GLN A 231 -10.46 -3.07 -7.24
N ILE A 232 -9.20 -3.30 -7.67
CA ILE A 232 -8.53 -2.40 -8.61
C ILE A 232 -9.28 -2.31 -9.96
N GLN A 233 -9.73 -3.42 -10.52
CA GLN A 233 -10.54 -3.41 -11.74
C GLN A 233 -11.81 -2.57 -11.58
N LEU A 234 -12.51 -2.71 -10.44
CA LEU A 234 -13.68 -1.90 -10.12
C LEU A 234 -13.34 -0.42 -9.91
N MET A 235 -12.17 -0.08 -9.38
CA MET A 235 -11.72 1.30 -9.26
C MET A 235 -11.37 1.93 -10.62
N LEU A 236 -10.91 1.12 -11.57
CA LEU A 236 -10.63 1.55 -12.94
C LEU A 236 -11.90 1.74 -13.78
N THR A 237 -13.02 1.14 -13.37
CA THR A 237 -14.30 1.28 -14.07
C THR A 237 -14.73 2.75 -14.07
N ASN A 238 -15.11 3.27 -15.23
CA ASN A 238 -15.53 4.67 -15.44
C ASN A 238 -14.46 5.72 -15.11
N LEU A 239 -13.19 5.33 -14.96
CA LEU A 239 -12.09 6.26 -14.75
C LEU A 239 -11.63 6.84 -16.10
N THR A 240 -12.41 7.76 -16.62
CA THR A 240 -12.13 8.45 -17.89
C THR A 240 -11.92 9.95 -17.67
N PRO A 241 -10.96 10.58 -18.41
CA PRO A 241 -10.76 12.02 -18.28
C PRO A 241 -12.03 12.76 -18.73
N PRO A 242 -12.43 13.82 -18.01
CA PRO A 242 -13.53 14.67 -18.43
C PRO A 242 -13.21 15.34 -19.79
N ARG A 243 -14.21 15.49 -20.66
CA ARG A 243 -14.05 15.99 -22.02
C ARG A 243 -15.02 17.13 -22.35
N GLY A 244 -14.62 18.03 -23.22
CA GLY A 244 -15.47 19.12 -23.72
C GLY A 244 -15.97 20.00 -22.58
N ALA A 245 -17.27 20.24 -22.52
CA ALA A 245 -17.91 21.07 -21.50
C ALA A 245 -17.79 20.53 -20.05
N GLU A 246 -17.47 19.24 -19.89
CA GLU A 246 -17.24 18.63 -18.57
C GLU A 246 -15.83 18.88 -18.03
N ALA A 247 -14.89 19.34 -18.86
CA ALA A 247 -13.48 19.56 -18.51
C ALA A 247 -13.27 20.85 -17.72
N SER A 248 -14.02 21.03 -16.62
CA SER A 248 -13.75 22.11 -15.66
C SER A 248 -12.48 21.83 -14.84
N GLY A 249 -11.89 22.90 -14.26
CA GLY A 249 -10.70 22.77 -13.42
C GLY A 249 -10.88 21.73 -12.32
N LEU A 250 -11.98 21.80 -11.56
CA LEU A 250 -12.26 20.87 -10.46
C LEU A 250 -12.59 19.45 -10.95
N ALA A 251 -13.33 19.28 -12.03
CA ALA A 251 -13.63 17.96 -12.58
C ALA A 251 -12.35 17.21 -13.00
N THR A 252 -11.40 17.95 -13.59
CA THR A 252 -10.09 17.41 -13.94
C THR A 252 -9.27 17.06 -12.69
N GLN A 253 -9.30 17.89 -11.64
CA GLN A 253 -8.63 17.57 -10.36
C GLN A 253 -9.21 16.30 -9.71
N VAL A 254 -10.55 16.11 -9.73
CA VAL A 254 -11.20 14.88 -9.23
C VAL A 254 -10.75 13.64 -10.02
N TYR A 255 -10.61 13.76 -11.34
CA TYR A 255 -10.07 12.71 -12.17
C TYR A 255 -8.61 12.38 -11.81
N ILE A 256 -7.76 13.40 -11.68
CA ILE A 256 -6.33 13.23 -11.36
C ILE A 256 -6.15 12.55 -10.00
N ILE A 257 -6.84 13.00 -8.94
CA ILE A 257 -6.70 12.37 -7.62
C ILE A 257 -7.26 10.94 -7.61
N SER A 258 -8.32 10.66 -8.36
CA SER A 258 -8.82 9.30 -8.56
C SER A 258 -7.77 8.41 -9.22
N MET A 259 -7.06 8.91 -10.23
CA MET A 259 -5.99 8.21 -10.92
C MET A 259 -4.80 7.94 -10.00
N VAL A 260 -4.36 8.93 -9.24
CA VAL A 260 -3.28 8.80 -8.25
C VAL A 260 -3.64 7.77 -7.19
N MET A 261 -4.88 7.78 -6.68
CA MET A 261 -5.40 6.80 -5.72
C MET A 261 -5.33 5.38 -6.29
N VAL A 262 -5.80 5.17 -7.51
CA VAL A 262 -5.81 3.84 -8.15
C VAL A 262 -4.40 3.37 -8.43
N PHE A 263 -3.51 4.23 -8.94
CA PHE A 263 -2.11 3.87 -9.17
C PHE A 263 -1.41 3.47 -7.87
N THR A 264 -1.55 4.27 -6.81
CA THR A 264 -0.92 3.99 -5.51
C THR A 264 -1.38 2.66 -4.94
N THR A 265 -2.70 2.39 -4.95
CA THR A 265 -3.24 1.12 -4.47
C THR A 265 -2.79 -0.06 -5.32
N TRP A 266 -2.74 0.11 -6.65
CA TRP A 266 -2.23 -0.89 -7.59
C TRP A 266 -0.76 -1.24 -7.32
N ALA A 267 0.11 -0.24 -7.14
CA ALA A 267 1.52 -0.46 -6.85
C ALA A 267 1.74 -1.14 -5.49
N LEU A 268 0.98 -0.77 -4.46
CA LEU A 268 1.02 -1.40 -3.14
C LEU A 268 0.61 -2.88 -3.19
N ILE A 269 -0.46 -3.22 -3.92
CA ILE A 269 -0.91 -4.61 -4.10
C ILE A 269 0.10 -5.41 -4.93
N SER A 270 0.80 -4.78 -5.89
CA SER A 270 1.86 -5.44 -6.66
C SER A 270 3.00 -5.88 -5.76
N ALA A 271 3.38 -5.05 -4.78
CA ALA A 271 4.51 -5.31 -3.90
C ALA A 271 4.16 -6.25 -2.75
N VAL A 272 3.08 -5.95 -2.00
CA VAL A 272 2.70 -6.68 -0.79
C VAL A 272 1.90 -7.92 -1.14
N PRO A 273 2.21 -9.10 -0.56
CA PRO A 273 1.46 -10.32 -0.79
C PRO A 273 0.04 -10.23 -0.16
N CYS A 274 -0.91 -9.76 -0.95
CA CYS A 274 -2.35 -9.81 -0.65
C CYS A 274 -2.97 -11.05 -1.26
N GLN A 275 -4.05 -11.58 -0.67
CA GLN A 275 -4.71 -12.79 -1.16
C GLN A 275 -5.12 -12.67 -2.64
N GLU A 276 -4.96 -13.77 -3.38
CA GLU A 276 -5.33 -14.00 -4.79
C GLU A 276 -4.80 -12.98 -5.82
N ARG A 277 -3.88 -13.45 -6.65
CA ARG A 277 -3.22 -12.69 -7.71
C ARG A 277 -3.66 -13.07 -9.12
N THR A 278 -4.69 -13.87 -9.25
CA THR A 278 -5.25 -14.22 -10.55
C THR A 278 -5.83 -12.97 -11.21
N ASN A 279 -5.40 -12.70 -12.44
CA ASN A 279 -5.86 -11.59 -13.28
C ASN A 279 -5.51 -10.18 -12.76
N PHE A 280 -4.26 -9.97 -12.33
CA PHE A 280 -3.79 -8.64 -11.94
C PHE A 280 -3.87 -7.69 -13.16
N PRO A 281 -4.53 -6.52 -13.04
CA PRO A 281 -4.68 -5.61 -14.16
C PRO A 281 -3.33 -5.01 -14.54
N THR A 282 -2.88 -5.31 -15.77
CA THR A 282 -1.62 -4.79 -16.33
C THR A 282 -1.82 -3.56 -17.21
N HIS A 283 -3.05 -3.17 -17.47
CA HIS A 283 -3.38 -2.00 -18.28
C HIS A 283 -3.91 -0.86 -17.42
N PHE A 284 -3.28 0.30 -17.55
CA PHE A 284 -3.68 1.53 -16.85
C PHE A 284 -4.22 2.53 -17.89
N PRO A 285 -5.45 3.10 -17.71
CA PRO A 285 -6.12 3.90 -18.73
C PRO A 285 -5.63 5.36 -18.73
N VAL A 286 -4.31 5.59 -18.81
CA VAL A 286 -3.72 6.94 -18.89
C VAL A 286 -3.22 7.19 -20.31
N SER A 287 -3.60 8.33 -20.87
CA SER A 287 -3.05 8.77 -22.15
C SER A 287 -1.59 9.17 -22.01
N ARG A 288 -0.72 8.64 -22.87
CA ARG A 288 0.70 9.01 -22.94
C ARG A 288 0.96 10.49 -23.30
N GLN A 289 -0.07 11.20 -23.75
CA GLN A 289 0.03 12.61 -24.15
C GLN A 289 -0.11 13.58 -22.98
N VAL A 290 -0.38 13.08 -21.76
CA VAL A 290 -0.63 13.92 -20.59
C VAL A 290 0.65 14.10 -19.78
N ASN A 291 1.18 15.33 -19.75
CA ASN A 291 2.48 15.63 -19.15
C ASN A 291 2.57 15.31 -17.66
N TRP A 292 1.54 15.60 -16.86
CA TRP A 292 1.55 15.34 -15.42
C TRP A 292 1.59 13.84 -15.07
N ALA A 293 1.21 12.97 -16.00
CA ALA A 293 1.13 11.53 -15.76
C ALA A 293 2.37 10.75 -16.20
N GLN A 294 3.40 11.40 -16.79
CA GLN A 294 4.58 10.70 -17.34
C GLN A 294 5.31 9.87 -16.28
N GLY A 295 5.48 10.40 -15.06
CA GLY A 295 6.07 9.65 -13.94
C GLY A 295 5.24 8.41 -13.55
N ILE A 296 3.90 8.53 -13.51
CA ILE A 296 2.99 7.42 -13.24
C ILE A 296 3.08 6.35 -14.32
N ILE A 297 3.10 6.76 -15.60
CA ILE A 297 3.21 5.85 -16.75
C ILE A 297 4.53 5.09 -16.70
N GLY A 298 5.65 5.78 -16.50
CA GLY A 298 6.97 5.15 -16.41
C GLY A 298 7.07 4.15 -15.26
N LEU A 299 6.55 4.50 -14.09
CA LEU A 299 6.50 3.59 -12.94
C LEU A 299 5.60 2.39 -13.23
N HIS A 300 4.43 2.61 -13.82
CA HIS A 300 3.51 1.52 -14.18
C HIS A 300 4.14 0.55 -15.18
N GLU A 301 4.82 1.03 -16.21
CA GLU A 301 5.51 0.21 -17.21
C GLU A 301 6.58 -0.66 -16.54
N ARG A 302 7.43 -0.08 -15.70
CA ARG A 302 8.50 -0.82 -14.98
C ARG A 302 7.93 -1.87 -14.02
N ILE A 303 6.94 -1.52 -13.20
CA ILE A 303 6.30 -2.48 -12.29
C ILE A 303 5.63 -3.60 -13.07
N SER A 304 4.97 -3.29 -14.20
CA SER A 304 4.33 -4.28 -15.06
C SER A 304 5.35 -5.22 -15.73
N GLU A 305 6.54 -4.74 -16.09
CA GLU A 305 7.62 -5.56 -16.60
C GLU A 305 8.15 -6.52 -15.53
N GLU A 306 8.38 -6.04 -14.31
CA GLU A 306 8.77 -6.89 -13.19
C GLU A 306 7.69 -7.95 -12.88
N TRP A 307 6.41 -7.57 -12.96
CA TRP A 307 5.31 -8.50 -12.79
C TRP A 307 5.35 -9.62 -13.85
N LYS A 308 5.50 -9.29 -15.14
CA LYS A 308 5.59 -10.27 -16.23
C LYS A 308 6.77 -11.22 -16.10
N LYS A 309 7.93 -10.73 -15.62
CA LYS A 309 9.11 -11.58 -15.35
C LYS A 309 8.79 -12.61 -14.27
N LYS A 310 8.04 -12.21 -13.24
CA LYS A 310 7.72 -13.04 -12.07
C LYS A 310 6.50 -13.93 -12.22
N GLU A 311 5.54 -13.59 -13.04
CA GLU A 311 4.39 -14.44 -13.33
C GLU A 311 4.83 -15.84 -13.82
N LYS A 312 5.98 -15.90 -14.49
CA LYS A 312 6.61 -17.16 -14.89
C LYS A 312 7.14 -17.97 -13.72
N ASN A 313 7.49 -17.34 -12.61
CA ASN A 313 8.20 -17.95 -11.47
C ASN A 313 7.30 -18.18 -10.23
N ARG A 314 6.00 -17.84 -10.28
CA ARG A 314 4.99 -18.07 -9.23
C ARG A 314 5.39 -17.59 -7.81
N THR A 315 6.08 -16.45 -7.68
CA THR A 315 6.56 -15.98 -6.38
C THR A 315 5.65 -14.94 -5.72
N ALA A 316 5.66 -14.91 -4.38
CA ALA A 316 4.82 -14.04 -3.55
C ALA A 316 5.29 -12.58 -3.60
N GLY A 317 4.58 -11.69 -4.31
CA GLY A 317 4.82 -10.24 -4.34
C GLY A 317 6.08 -9.79 -5.07
N LEU A 318 6.09 -8.51 -5.40
CA LEU A 318 7.24 -7.87 -6.02
C LEU A 318 8.10 -7.09 -5.01
N MET A 319 7.80 -7.17 -3.71
CA MET A 319 8.58 -6.46 -2.69
C MET A 319 10.06 -6.91 -2.73
N GLU A 320 10.96 -5.95 -2.88
CA GLU A 320 12.40 -6.19 -3.06
C GLU A 320 13.00 -7.04 -1.92
N GLU A 321 12.65 -6.72 -0.68
CA GLU A 321 13.14 -7.45 0.49
C GLU A 321 12.68 -8.92 0.49
N MET A 322 11.44 -9.19 0.07
CA MET A 322 10.91 -10.55 -0.04
C MET A 322 11.63 -11.35 -1.11
N GLN A 323 11.94 -10.72 -2.24
CA GLN A 323 12.69 -11.35 -3.32
C GLN A 323 14.12 -11.70 -2.91
N ARG A 324 14.76 -10.82 -2.13
CA ARG A 324 16.12 -11.06 -1.61
C ARG A 324 16.12 -12.20 -0.61
N LEU A 325 15.13 -12.26 0.30
CA LEU A 325 14.97 -13.39 1.23
C LEU A 325 14.74 -14.71 0.49
N GLU A 326 13.93 -14.71 -0.56
CA GLU A 326 13.68 -15.89 -1.38
C GLU A 326 14.96 -16.41 -2.05
N ARG A 327 15.72 -15.52 -2.70
CA ARG A 327 16.97 -15.87 -3.36
C ARG A 327 18.01 -16.42 -2.38
N ALA A 328 18.24 -15.72 -1.26
CA ALA A 328 19.20 -16.14 -0.24
C ALA A 328 18.76 -17.44 0.45
N GLY A 329 17.47 -17.57 0.76
CA GLY A 329 16.93 -18.79 1.38
C GLY A 329 17.01 -20.01 0.48
N SER A 330 16.72 -19.86 -0.82
CA SER A 330 16.83 -20.94 -1.82
C SER A 330 18.28 -21.35 -2.02
N GLY A 331 19.20 -20.38 -2.12
CA GLY A 331 20.64 -20.68 -2.23
C GLY A 331 21.19 -21.40 -1.00
N LEU A 332 20.78 -21.01 0.22
CA LEU A 332 21.15 -21.74 1.43
C LEU A 332 20.63 -23.19 1.43
N MET A 333 19.40 -23.40 0.96
CA MET A 333 18.83 -24.75 0.87
C MET A 333 19.58 -25.62 -0.13
N GLU A 334 20.07 -25.06 -1.24
CA GLU A 334 20.90 -25.73 -2.23
C GLU A 334 22.26 -26.11 -1.64
N VAL A 335 23.00 -25.16 -1.02
CA VAL A 335 24.27 -25.40 -0.36
C VAL A 335 24.14 -26.51 0.69
N PHE A 336 23.08 -26.50 1.47
CA PHE A 336 22.84 -27.53 2.49
C PHE A 336 22.39 -28.87 1.91
N GLY A 337 21.73 -28.89 0.73
CA GLY A 337 21.36 -30.11 0.02
C GLY A 337 22.57 -30.94 -0.38
N ASP A 338 23.63 -30.27 -0.81
CA ASP A 338 24.88 -30.89 -1.27
C ASP A 338 25.85 -31.27 -0.14
N CYS A 339 25.56 -30.88 1.11
CA CYS A 339 26.42 -31.22 2.26
C CYS A 339 26.21 -32.64 2.72
N VAL A 340 27.17 -33.50 2.39
CA VAL A 340 27.18 -34.94 2.80
C VAL A 340 28.03 -35.17 4.05
N ARG A 341 28.95 -34.28 4.37
CA ARG A 341 29.92 -34.41 5.50
C ARG A 341 29.94 -33.15 6.37
N TYR A 342 30.17 -33.36 7.66
CA TYR A 342 30.36 -32.29 8.64
C TYR A 342 31.72 -32.48 9.37
N PRO A 343 32.44 -31.36 9.66
CA PRO A 343 32.11 -29.97 9.35
C PRO A 343 32.06 -29.71 7.85
N MET A 344 31.34 -28.64 7.47
CA MET A 344 31.18 -28.22 6.08
C MET A 344 32.53 -27.80 5.47
N GLU A 345 32.70 -28.00 4.18
CA GLU A 345 33.90 -27.53 3.45
C GLU A 345 33.99 -26.01 3.54
N SER A 346 35.21 -25.48 3.74
CA SER A 346 35.46 -24.06 3.97
C SER A 346 34.87 -23.14 2.86
N GLU A 347 34.90 -23.59 1.61
CA GLU A 347 34.34 -22.85 0.48
C GLU A 347 32.82 -22.75 0.58
N LYS A 348 32.14 -23.86 0.86
CA LYS A 348 30.67 -23.89 1.05
C LYS A 348 30.25 -23.09 2.28
N GLU A 349 31.01 -23.15 3.36
CA GLU A 349 30.77 -22.33 4.55
C GLU A 349 30.88 -20.85 4.25
N THR A 350 31.85 -20.42 3.45
CA THR A 350 31.99 -19.01 3.03
C THR A 350 30.79 -18.52 2.19
N VAL A 351 30.34 -19.35 1.24
CA VAL A 351 29.14 -19.04 0.43
C VAL A 351 27.90 -18.99 1.31
N ALA A 352 27.71 -19.93 2.23
CA ALA A 352 26.58 -19.93 3.16
C ALA A 352 26.60 -18.66 4.04
N MET A 353 27.75 -18.28 4.58
CA MET A 353 27.89 -17.08 5.42
C MET A 353 27.60 -15.79 4.66
N ALA A 354 27.95 -15.69 3.38
CA ALA A 354 27.58 -14.56 2.54
C ALA A 354 26.05 -14.43 2.39
N MET A 355 25.35 -15.55 2.17
CA MET A 355 23.87 -15.60 2.11
C MET A 355 23.23 -15.28 3.45
N VAL A 356 23.78 -15.76 4.56
CA VAL A 356 23.32 -15.44 5.92
C VAL A 356 23.47 -13.94 6.19
N SER A 357 24.59 -13.34 5.83
CA SER A 357 24.83 -11.90 5.96
C SER A 357 23.80 -11.09 5.14
N GLU A 358 23.52 -11.53 3.92
CA GLU A 358 22.50 -10.92 3.07
C GLU A 358 21.11 -10.98 3.72
N MET A 359 20.70 -12.15 4.22
CA MET A 359 19.44 -12.30 4.94
C MET A 359 19.36 -11.41 6.19
N GLU A 360 20.47 -11.28 6.93
CA GLU A 360 20.54 -10.41 8.12
C GLU A 360 20.31 -8.93 7.76
N ILE A 361 20.95 -8.46 6.68
CA ILE A 361 20.76 -7.09 6.17
C ILE A 361 19.31 -6.86 5.79
N VAL A 362 18.69 -7.82 5.10
CA VAL A 362 17.30 -7.71 4.68
C VAL A 362 16.34 -7.73 5.89
N CYS A 363 16.53 -8.65 6.85
CA CYS A 363 15.73 -8.70 8.07
C CYS A 363 15.77 -7.37 8.85
N ARG A 364 16.94 -6.74 8.95
CA ARG A 364 17.09 -5.43 9.60
C ARG A 364 16.34 -4.33 8.85
N LYS A 365 16.41 -4.28 7.50
CA LYS A 365 15.64 -3.33 6.70
C LYS A 365 14.14 -3.51 6.88
N MET A 366 13.69 -4.78 7.00
CA MET A 366 12.28 -5.10 7.25
C MET A 366 11.85 -4.66 8.65
N GLU A 367 12.68 -4.90 9.67
CA GLU A 367 12.42 -4.47 11.06
C GLU A 367 12.23 -2.96 11.16
N GLU A 368 13.13 -2.21 10.55
CA GLU A 368 13.12 -0.75 10.55
C GLU A 368 11.97 -0.16 9.71
N GLY A 369 11.55 -0.85 8.64
CA GLY A 369 10.66 -0.30 7.62
C GLY A 369 9.19 -0.71 7.70
N LEU A 370 8.87 -1.96 8.12
CA LEU A 370 7.49 -2.47 8.09
C LEU A 370 6.55 -1.78 9.10
N GLY A 371 7.07 -1.42 10.28
CA GLY A 371 6.29 -0.68 11.28
C GLY A 371 5.82 0.68 10.75
N PRO A 372 6.73 1.54 10.30
CA PRO A 372 6.39 2.82 9.67
C PRO A 372 5.48 2.69 8.44
N LEU A 373 5.72 1.72 7.54
CA LEU A 373 4.85 1.47 6.38
C LEU A 373 3.41 1.15 6.83
N GLN A 374 3.25 0.26 7.80
CA GLN A 374 1.94 -0.09 8.34
C GLN A 374 1.23 1.11 8.96
N GLN A 375 1.96 1.98 9.64
CA GLN A 375 1.41 3.21 10.20
C GLN A 375 0.94 4.18 9.10
N GLN A 376 1.71 4.34 8.02
CA GLN A 376 1.31 5.15 6.86
C GLN A 376 0.06 4.59 6.17
N ILE A 377 -0.08 3.28 6.03
CA ILE A 377 -1.31 2.65 5.48
C ILE A 377 -2.52 2.93 6.40
N ARG A 378 -2.35 2.91 7.72
CA ARG A 378 -3.41 3.32 8.66
C ARG A 378 -3.76 4.80 8.51
N GLU A 379 -2.77 5.66 8.28
CA GLU A 379 -3.02 7.09 8.02
C GLU A 379 -3.83 7.30 6.74
N VAL A 380 -3.50 6.57 5.65
CA VAL A 380 -4.31 6.56 4.42
C VAL A 380 -5.75 6.17 4.72
N PHE A 381 -5.95 5.09 5.49
CA PHE A 381 -7.28 4.63 5.89
C PHE A 381 -8.05 5.74 6.64
N HIS A 382 -7.46 6.33 7.66
CA HIS A 382 -8.12 7.37 8.47
C HIS A 382 -8.41 8.63 7.67
N ARG A 383 -7.50 9.06 6.79
CA ARG A 383 -7.72 10.21 5.91
C ARG A 383 -8.84 9.93 4.90
N ALA A 384 -8.86 8.74 4.30
CA ALA A 384 -9.92 8.37 3.37
C ALA A 384 -11.31 8.39 4.03
N VAL A 385 -11.44 7.89 5.28
CA VAL A 385 -12.69 7.97 6.06
C VAL A 385 -13.10 9.42 6.31
N ARG A 386 -12.15 10.27 6.73
CA ARG A 386 -12.41 11.69 7.00
C ARG A 386 -12.81 12.44 5.75
N SER A 387 -12.03 12.33 4.67
CA SER A 387 -12.29 12.99 3.40
C SER A 387 -13.64 12.57 2.81
N ARG A 388 -13.99 11.29 2.95
CA ARG A 388 -15.31 10.77 2.56
C ARG A 388 -16.44 11.46 3.32
N THR A 389 -16.32 11.60 4.64
CA THR A 389 -17.34 12.25 5.48
C THR A 389 -17.51 13.71 5.09
N GLU A 390 -16.43 14.44 4.91
CA GLU A 390 -16.43 15.84 4.51
C GLU A 390 -17.04 16.05 3.12
N LEU A 391 -16.71 15.20 2.14
CA LEU A 391 -17.28 15.24 0.79
C LEU A 391 -18.80 14.97 0.80
N LEU A 392 -19.27 14.02 1.60
CA LEU A 392 -20.70 13.76 1.74
C LEU A 392 -21.44 14.96 2.33
N GLN A 393 -20.88 15.59 3.36
CA GLN A 393 -21.44 16.80 3.96
C GLN A 393 -21.51 17.96 2.95
N LEU A 394 -20.46 18.16 2.14
CA LEU A 394 -20.46 19.18 1.09
C LEU A 394 -21.54 18.93 0.03
N LEU A 395 -21.74 17.67 -0.39
CA LEU A 395 -22.80 17.32 -1.33
C LEU A 395 -24.19 17.52 -0.75
N GLU A 396 -24.41 17.21 0.52
CA GLU A 396 -25.69 17.40 1.22
C GLU A 396 -26.03 18.89 1.33
N VAL A 397 -25.09 19.72 1.77
CA VAL A 397 -25.26 21.19 1.84
C VAL A 397 -25.53 21.77 0.46
N GLY A 398 -24.77 21.35 -0.57
CA GLY A 398 -24.96 21.82 -1.94
C GLY A 398 -26.35 21.48 -2.51
N ARG A 399 -26.89 20.31 -2.21
CA ARG A 399 -28.26 19.90 -2.62
C ARG A 399 -29.32 20.68 -1.87
N ALA A 400 -29.14 20.92 -0.57
CA ALA A 400 -30.08 21.69 0.24
C ALA A 400 -30.21 23.16 -0.26
N THR A 401 -29.09 23.78 -0.67
CA THR A 401 -29.09 25.13 -1.25
C THR A 401 -29.76 25.19 -2.61
N GLN A 402 -29.74 24.13 -3.42
CA GLN A 402 -30.42 24.07 -4.72
C GLN A 402 -31.95 23.92 -4.59
N VAL A 403 -32.46 23.31 -3.52
CA VAL A 403 -33.90 23.16 -3.28
C VAL A 403 -34.54 24.45 -2.77
N ASN A 404 -33.74 25.34 -2.15
CA ASN A 404 -34.22 26.61 -1.58
C ASN A 404 -34.06 27.80 -2.53
N ASN A 405 -33.47 27.66 -3.69
CA ASN A 405 -33.39 28.63 -4.79
C ASN A 405 -34.27 28.20 -5.96
#